data_f1592cb0e757455077caeec9b812d354
#
_entry.id   f1592cb0e757455077caeec9b812d354
#
_cell.length_a   1.000
_cell.length_b   1.000
_cell.length_c   1.000
_cell.angle_alpha   90.00
_cell.angle_beta   90.00
_cell.angle_gamma   90.00
#
_symmetry.space_group_name_H-M   'P 1'
#
loop_
_entity.id
_entity.type
_entity.pdbx_description
1 polymer ?
#
loop_
_entity_poly.entity_id
_entity_poly.type
_entity_poly.pdbx_seq_one_letter_code
_entity_poly.pdbx_strand_id
1 'polypeptide(L)'
;MISLLLPIYLHGQNTSAPVDANMFSGLEKPVVSDEYILMPGDSILVTITGATNYSYLTGITFEGKVLIEVPVSSMPTAQGVYIPQYDVVNAVQIYGVTMKHAKDSLLTVFSRYFRNISVDITLTGMRQFMVFVAGEVMRPGMTYARPVDRVSTAINRAGGVTTLGSRSTIKIVRDGEEIQTADLELFEQTGNTQVNPFIQDGDIIIVSLMAQSVIVKGAVFGKRGYELRVAQLTAARERTSEGLYELIQGERVSDLIRKAGGTTPWADLSHTYIERDSIKIGIDLSAVLVDATSQDNIEIIDGDVLIVPSVNAIVYVQGQITAPGAYTFQPNLKAMDYIGLAGGPLAEAHLGGAYVVRNKEKISIQKDPTIIEGDRVYVPRLIFKFWQDYVEIGAVVASLLISYLTLRSANP
;
A
#
# COMPACT_ATOMS: atom_id res chain seq x y z
N MET A 1 52.15 -36.80 -35.45
CA MET A 1 51.78 -35.78 -34.50
C MET A 1 50.96 -34.75 -35.26
N ILE A 2 49.65 -34.93 -35.26
CA ILE A 2 48.72 -34.11 -36.05
C ILE A 2 48.12 -33.08 -35.07
N SER A 3 48.47 -31.81 -35.31
CA SER A 3 47.93 -30.67 -34.54
C SER A 3 46.58 -30.25 -35.13
N LEU A 4 45.48 -30.47 -34.41
CA LEU A 4 44.18 -29.97 -34.76
C LEU A 4 44.09 -28.50 -34.37
N LEU A 5 44.04 -27.62 -35.37
CA LEU A 5 43.62 -26.25 -35.26
C LEU A 5 42.11 -26.16 -35.27
N LEU A 6 41.50 -25.88 -34.13
CA LEU A 6 40.09 -25.50 -34.03
C LEU A 6 39.92 -24.01 -34.41
N PRO A 7 38.97 -23.65 -35.26
CA PRO A 7 38.69 -22.24 -35.52
C PRO A 7 37.94 -21.65 -34.34
N ILE A 8 38.52 -20.64 -33.70
CA ILE A 8 37.85 -19.81 -32.71
C ILE A 8 36.95 -18.86 -33.50
N TYR A 9 35.63 -19.11 -33.45
CA TYR A 9 34.61 -18.16 -33.85
C TYR A 9 34.56 -17.03 -32.80
N LEU A 10 35.24 -15.90 -33.07
CA LEU A 10 34.97 -14.68 -32.36
C LEU A 10 33.64 -14.11 -32.84
N HIS A 11 32.59 -14.31 -32.02
CA HIS A 11 31.40 -13.54 -32.12
C HIS A 11 31.79 -12.08 -31.79
N GLY A 12 31.61 -11.20 -32.76
CA GLY A 12 31.64 -9.76 -32.52
C GLY A 12 30.56 -9.43 -31.50
N GLN A 13 30.96 -9.22 -30.26
CA GLN A 13 30.09 -8.61 -29.28
C GLN A 13 29.91 -7.14 -29.71
N ASN A 14 28.76 -6.84 -30.29
CA ASN A 14 28.21 -5.50 -30.20
C ASN A 14 28.09 -5.19 -28.72
N THR A 15 29.09 -4.55 -28.15
CA THR A 15 28.98 -3.95 -26.82
C THR A 15 28.08 -2.70 -26.93
N SER A 16 26.79 -2.90 -27.15
CA SER A 16 25.83 -1.98 -26.58
C SER A 16 26.08 -2.05 -25.07
N ALA A 17 26.57 -0.97 -24.49
CA ALA A 17 26.68 -0.88 -23.04
C ALA A 17 25.37 -1.38 -22.44
N PRO A 18 25.40 -2.27 -21.44
CA PRO A 18 24.17 -2.78 -20.86
C PRO A 18 23.38 -1.57 -20.35
N VAL A 19 22.22 -1.34 -20.94
CA VAL A 19 21.28 -0.34 -20.46
C VAL A 19 20.93 -0.80 -19.05
N ASP A 20 21.36 -0.02 -18.06
CA ASP A 20 21.11 -0.35 -16.66
C ASP A 20 19.57 -0.46 -16.49
N ALA A 21 19.08 -1.64 -16.15
CA ALA A 21 17.65 -1.88 -15.97
C ALA A 21 17.04 -0.95 -14.89
N ASN A 22 17.87 -0.43 -13.97
CA ASN A 22 17.47 0.57 -12.99
C ASN A 22 17.23 1.95 -13.61
N MET A 23 17.70 2.21 -14.83
CA MET A 23 17.52 3.49 -15.52
C MET A 23 16.04 3.77 -15.83
N PHE A 24 15.23 2.73 -16.03
CA PHE A 24 13.78 2.83 -16.32
C PHE A 24 12.90 2.62 -15.09
N SER A 25 13.46 2.33 -13.94
CA SER A 25 12.67 2.19 -12.71
C SER A 25 12.09 3.54 -12.31
N GLY A 26 10.73 3.61 -12.27
CA GLY A 26 10.00 4.80 -11.85
C GLY A 26 9.57 5.75 -12.96
N LEU A 27 9.67 5.36 -14.24
CA LEU A 27 9.03 6.11 -15.33
C LEU A 27 7.52 5.81 -15.37
N GLU A 28 6.69 6.84 -15.24
CA GLU A 28 5.23 6.73 -15.37
C GLU A 28 4.81 6.55 -16.83
N LYS A 29 5.54 7.20 -17.74
CA LYS A 29 5.31 7.16 -19.20
C LYS A 29 6.64 7.31 -19.93
N PRO A 30 6.73 6.89 -21.22
CA PRO A 30 7.89 7.19 -22.06
C PRO A 30 8.12 8.71 -22.13
N VAL A 31 9.39 9.10 -22.23
CA VAL A 31 9.77 10.51 -22.43
C VAL A 31 9.34 10.95 -23.82
N VAL A 32 8.60 12.05 -23.89
CA VAL A 32 8.13 12.63 -25.14
C VAL A 32 9.15 13.65 -25.63
N SER A 33 9.62 13.51 -26.88
CA SER A 33 10.67 14.36 -27.46
C SER A 33 10.31 15.83 -27.55
N ASP A 34 9.01 16.15 -27.65
CA ASP A 34 8.51 17.52 -27.77
C ASP A 34 8.33 18.19 -26.38
N GLU A 35 8.37 17.41 -25.30
CA GLU A 35 8.16 17.89 -23.93
C GLU A 35 9.47 17.92 -23.10
N TYR A 36 10.39 16.98 -23.37
CA TYR A 36 11.61 16.85 -22.58
C TYR A 36 12.63 17.94 -22.94
N ILE A 37 13.01 18.74 -21.96
CA ILE A 37 13.98 19.82 -22.10
C ILE A 37 15.37 19.30 -21.75
N LEU A 38 16.26 19.34 -22.72
CA LEU A 38 17.65 18.94 -22.56
C LEU A 38 18.45 19.96 -21.74
N MET A 39 19.24 19.43 -20.80
CA MET A 39 20.04 20.23 -19.87
C MET A 39 21.41 19.58 -19.68
N PRO A 40 22.39 20.32 -19.12
CA PRO A 40 23.69 19.74 -18.74
C PRO A 40 23.56 18.48 -17.89
N GLY A 41 24.37 17.46 -18.25
CA GLY A 41 24.36 16.16 -17.59
C GLY A 41 23.44 15.12 -18.21
N ASP A 42 22.54 15.48 -19.13
CA ASP A 42 21.80 14.49 -19.92
C ASP A 42 22.76 13.80 -20.91
N SER A 43 22.52 12.53 -21.19
CA SER A 43 23.26 11.73 -22.17
C SER A 43 22.35 11.34 -23.33
N ILE A 44 22.82 11.51 -24.54
CA ILE A 44 22.07 11.23 -25.75
C ILE A 44 22.90 10.37 -26.73
N LEU A 45 22.21 9.51 -27.43
CA LEU A 45 22.74 8.84 -28.63
C LEU A 45 22.32 9.66 -29.85
N VAL A 46 23.29 10.16 -30.55
CA VAL A 46 23.09 10.85 -31.83
C VAL A 46 23.28 9.83 -32.94
N THR A 47 22.25 9.67 -33.78
CA THR A 47 22.27 8.73 -34.92
C THR A 47 22.14 9.51 -36.22
N ILE A 48 23.09 9.33 -37.11
CA ILE A 48 23.14 9.89 -38.44
C ILE A 48 22.86 8.79 -39.45
N THR A 49 21.92 8.98 -40.34
CA THR A 49 21.56 8.03 -41.40
C THR A 49 21.44 8.71 -42.76
N GLY A 50 21.69 7.99 -43.86
CA GLY A 50 21.64 8.49 -45.21
C GLY A 50 22.91 8.21 -46.00
N ALA A 51 23.56 9.25 -46.56
CA ALA A 51 24.82 9.09 -47.29
C ALA A 51 25.97 8.54 -46.44
N THR A 52 25.89 8.71 -45.12
CA THR A 52 26.73 8.06 -44.13
C THR A 52 25.87 7.55 -42.97
N ASN A 53 26.26 6.41 -42.38
CA ASN A 53 25.52 5.83 -41.28
C ASN A 53 26.50 5.59 -40.11
N TYR A 54 26.28 6.31 -39.03
CA TYR A 54 27.00 6.12 -37.78
C TYR A 54 26.19 6.69 -36.60
N SER A 55 26.54 6.25 -35.41
CA SER A 55 26.00 6.79 -34.18
C SER A 55 27.10 6.93 -33.14
N TYR A 56 26.97 7.90 -32.25
CA TYR A 56 27.88 8.10 -31.14
C TYR A 56 27.09 8.56 -29.91
N LEU A 57 27.59 8.15 -28.76
CA LEU A 57 27.07 8.54 -27.47
C LEU A 57 27.77 9.81 -26.98
N THR A 58 27.01 10.83 -26.60
CA THR A 58 27.57 12.08 -26.09
C THR A 58 26.75 12.61 -24.93
N GLY A 59 27.40 13.30 -24.01
CA GLY A 59 26.75 14.03 -22.92
C GLY A 59 26.58 15.50 -23.25
N ILE A 60 25.58 16.13 -22.65
CA ILE A 60 25.46 17.58 -22.68
C ILE A 60 26.44 18.16 -21.68
N THR A 61 27.39 18.97 -22.18
CA THR A 61 28.43 19.56 -21.34
C THR A 61 27.87 20.54 -20.32
N PHE A 62 28.65 20.89 -19.29
CA PHE A 62 28.26 21.90 -18.29
C PHE A 62 27.95 23.28 -18.88
N GLU A 63 28.44 23.56 -20.08
CA GLU A 63 28.11 24.78 -20.83
C GLU A 63 26.83 24.65 -21.65
N GLY A 64 26.15 23.50 -21.62
CA GLY A 64 24.93 23.23 -22.38
C GLY A 64 25.16 22.94 -23.86
N LYS A 65 26.33 22.42 -24.22
CA LYS A 65 26.68 22.09 -25.60
C LYS A 65 26.75 20.60 -25.83
N VAL A 66 26.39 20.15 -27.03
CA VAL A 66 26.70 18.83 -27.55
C VAL A 66 27.89 18.92 -28.50
N LEU A 67 28.84 18.01 -28.31
CA LEU A 67 29.99 17.92 -29.21
C LEU A 67 29.57 17.19 -30.48
N ILE A 68 30.00 17.73 -31.62
CA ILE A 68 29.77 17.15 -32.97
C ILE A 68 30.98 16.29 -33.29
N GLU A 69 30.78 14.99 -33.35
CA GLU A 69 31.79 14.01 -33.71
C GLU A 69 31.58 13.48 -35.13
N VAL A 70 32.64 13.48 -35.94
CA VAL A 70 32.62 12.91 -37.27
C VAL A 70 33.68 11.81 -37.41
N PRO A 71 33.40 10.71 -38.14
CA PRO A 71 34.40 9.70 -38.37
C PRO A 71 35.48 10.21 -39.33
N VAL A 72 36.74 10.20 -38.89
CA VAL A 72 37.89 10.66 -39.69
C VAL A 72 38.76 9.54 -40.23
N SER A 73 38.85 8.44 -39.52
CA SER A 73 39.65 7.28 -39.92
C SER A 73 39.18 6.01 -39.19
N SER A 74 39.69 4.87 -39.63
CA SER A 74 39.54 3.62 -38.90
C SER A 74 40.92 3.03 -38.64
N MET A 75 41.20 2.71 -37.38
CA MET A 75 42.44 2.01 -37.03
C MET A 75 42.21 0.49 -36.98
N PRO A 76 43.07 -0.30 -37.61
CA PRO A 76 43.05 -1.74 -37.44
C PRO A 76 43.55 -2.11 -36.04
N THR A 77 42.80 -2.95 -35.35
CA THR A 77 43.30 -3.59 -34.11
C THR A 77 44.24 -4.72 -34.46
N ALA A 78 45.04 -5.18 -33.49
CA ALA A 78 45.92 -6.33 -33.62
C ALA A 78 45.18 -7.63 -34.09
N GLN A 79 43.87 -7.63 -34.01
CA GLN A 79 42.99 -8.73 -34.45
C GLN A 79 42.33 -8.48 -35.80
N GLY A 80 42.71 -7.43 -36.54
CA GLY A 80 42.17 -7.07 -37.85
C GLY A 80 40.80 -6.43 -37.88
N VAL A 81 40.26 -6.05 -36.71
CA VAL A 81 38.99 -5.30 -36.58
C VAL A 81 39.29 -3.83 -36.73
N TYR A 82 38.55 -3.15 -37.58
CA TYR A 82 38.67 -1.71 -37.79
C TYR A 82 37.78 -0.97 -36.78
N ILE A 83 38.39 -0.18 -35.89
CA ILE A 83 37.66 0.70 -34.96
C ILE A 83 37.62 2.11 -35.55
N PRO A 84 36.39 2.67 -35.78
CA PRO A 84 36.29 4.04 -36.27
C PRO A 84 36.81 5.03 -35.22
N GLN A 85 37.63 5.96 -35.69
CA GLN A 85 38.07 7.11 -34.88
C GLN A 85 37.19 8.30 -35.24
N TYR A 86 36.78 9.03 -34.20
CA TYR A 86 35.99 10.23 -34.30
C TYR A 86 36.81 11.43 -33.91
N ASP A 87 36.58 12.53 -34.59
CA ASP A 87 37.17 13.85 -34.26
C ASP A 87 36.03 14.82 -33.93
N VAL A 88 36.24 15.64 -32.89
CA VAL A 88 35.30 16.69 -32.52
C VAL A 88 35.54 17.88 -33.44
N VAL A 89 34.59 18.14 -34.32
CA VAL A 89 34.70 19.20 -35.33
C VAL A 89 33.91 20.46 -34.97
N ASN A 90 32.97 20.37 -34.08
CA ASN A 90 32.15 21.50 -33.66
C ASN A 90 31.46 21.22 -32.32
N ALA A 91 30.80 22.21 -31.74
CA ALA A 91 29.92 22.11 -30.59
C ALA A 91 28.65 22.95 -30.85
N VAL A 92 27.49 22.35 -30.50
CA VAL A 92 26.17 22.99 -30.72
C VAL A 92 25.52 23.27 -29.39
N GLN A 93 25.09 24.50 -29.19
CA GLN A 93 24.31 24.90 -28.02
C GLN A 93 22.91 24.29 -28.11
N ILE A 94 22.55 23.48 -27.10
CA ILE A 94 21.24 22.81 -26.99
C ILE A 94 20.63 22.92 -25.56
N TYR A 95 21.19 23.80 -24.76
CA TYR A 95 20.68 24.08 -23.41
C TYR A 95 19.26 24.65 -23.47
N GLY A 96 18.35 24.09 -22.67
CA GLY A 96 17.01 24.64 -22.49
C GLY A 96 16.07 24.43 -23.66
N VAL A 97 16.45 23.60 -24.64
CA VAL A 97 15.58 23.28 -25.79
C VAL A 97 15.03 21.86 -25.69
N THR A 98 13.88 21.64 -26.35
CA THR A 98 13.32 20.26 -26.41
C THR A 98 14.20 19.38 -27.30
N MET A 99 14.10 18.06 -27.08
CA MET A 99 14.83 17.08 -27.92
C MET A 99 14.55 17.27 -29.41
N LYS A 100 13.32 17.65 -29.77
CA LYS A 100 12.94 17.96 -31.16
C LYS A 100 13.73 19.13 -31.71
N HIS A 101 13.76 20.27 -31.03
CA HIS A 101 14.54 21.44 -31.46
C HIS A 101 16.05 21.17 -31.49
N ALA A 102 16.55 20.35 -30.55
CA ALA A 102 17.95 19.91 -30.56
C ALA A 102 18.27 19.09 -31.80
N LYS A 103 17.37 18.18 -32.22
CA LYS A 103 17.49 17.41 -33.46
C LYS A 103 17.63 18.32 -34.70
N ASP A 104 16.77 19.34 -34.82
CA ASP A 104 16.82 20.31 -35.94
C ASP A 104 18.13 21.11 -35.93
N SER A 105 18.57 21.53 -34.76
CA SER A 105 19.85 22.24 -34.58
C SER A 105 21.05 21.39 -34.99
N LEU A 106 21.07 20.13 -34.57
CA LEU A 106 22.12 19.16 -34.93
C LEU A 106 22.09 18.89 -36.45
N LEU A 107 20.91 18.65 -37.03
CA LEU A 107 20.78 18.45 -38.47
C LEU A 107 21.36 19.63 -39.28
N THR A 108 21.09 20.86 -38.84
CA THR A 108 21.63 22.08 -39.49
C THR A 108 23.17 22.08 -39.49
N VAL A 109 23.80 21.66 -38.40
CA VAL A 109 25.26 21.64 -38.31
C VAL A 109 25.84 20.47 -39.10
N PHE A 110 25.29 19.25 -38.95
CA PHE A 110 25.75 18.08 -39.68
C PHE A 110 25.61 18.23 -41.20
N SER A 111 24.61 18.97 -41.70
CA SER A 111 24.42 19.24 -43.11
C SER A 111 25.55 20.06 -43.77
N ARG A 112 26.45 20.65 -42.96
CA ARG A 112 27.67 21.30 -43.44
C ARG A 112 28.79 20.31 -43.79
N TYR A 113 28.75 19.12 -43.15
CA TYR A 113 29.75 18.08 -43.32
C TYR A 113 29.27 16.96 -44.26
N PHE A 114 27.94 16.69 -44.27
CA PHE A 114 27.36 15.58 -45.01
C PHE A 114 26.11 16.03 -45.77
N ARG A 115 25.91 15.46 -46.98
CA ARG A 115 24.71 15.69 -47.78
C ARG A 115 23.74 14.55 -47.67
N ASN A 116 22.47 14.81 -47.81
CA ASN A 116 21.40 13.77 -47.80
C ASN A 116 21.46 12.87 -46.55
N ILE A 117 21.43 13.50 -45.38
CA ILE A 117 21.41 12.82 -44.11
C ILE A 117 20.15 13.14 -43.32
N SER A 118 19.78 12.26 -42.41
CA SER A 118 18.87 12.56 -41.32
C SER A 118 19.62 12.35 -39.99
N VAL A 119 19.25 13.13 -39.01
CA VAL A 119 19.76 13.05 -37.63
C VAL A 119 18.64 12.64 -36.74
N ASP A 120 18.91 11.72 -35.83
CA ASP A 120 17.98 11.36 -34.76
C ASP A 120 18.68 11.44 -33.41
N ILE A 121 17.88 11.70 -32.33
CA ILE A 121 18.40 11.81 -30.97
C ILE A 121 17.59 10.88 -30.09
N THR A 122 18.28 10.01 -29.37
CA THR A 122 17.70 9.15 -28.34
C THR A 122 18.28 9.51 -26.99
N LEU A 123 17.43 9.82 -26.01
CA LEU A 123 17.85 10.05 -24.62
C LEU A 123 18.29 8.70 -24.02
N THR A 124 19.56 8.59 -23.62
CA THR A 124 20.15 7.38 -23.05
C THR A 124 20.42 7.49 -21.56
N GLY A 125 20.51 8.71 -21.04
CA GLY A 125 20.67 8.97 -19.62
C GLY A 125 20.08 10.32 -19.25
N MET A 126 19.44 10.37 -18.10
CA MET A 126 18.89 11.61 -17.54
C MET A 126 19.86 12.14 -16.49
N ARG A 127 20.00 13.45 -16.48
CA ARG A 127 20.73 14.13 -15.40
C ARG A 127 20.11 13.85 -14.05
N GLN A 128 20.94 13.90 -13.04
CA GLN A 128 20.51 13.96 -11.64
C GLN A 128 20.85 15.36 -11.11
N PHE A 129 19.93 15.88 -10.32
CA PHE A 129 20.11 17.15 -9.62
C PHE A 129 19.72 17.00 -8.16
N MET A 130 19.96 18.03 -7.36
CA MET A 130 19.61 18.01 -5.95
C MET A 130 18.48 18.97 -5.67
N VAL A 131 17.54 18.50 -4.85
CA VAL A 131 16.47 19.32 -4.28
C VAL A 131 16.56 19.30 -2.76
N PHE A 132 16.13 20.37 -2.12
CA PHE A 132 16.11 20.45 -0.67
C PHE A 132 14.70 20.13 -0.15
N VAL A 133 14.58 19.15 0.74
CA VAL A 133 13.33 18.80 1.40
C VAL A 133 13.39 19.28 2.85
N ALA A 134 12.48 20.17 3.24
CA ALA A 134 12.45 20.86 4.52
C ALA A 134 11.13 20.63 5.26
N GLY A 135 11.13 20.96 6.57
CA GLY A 135 9.95 20.91 7.42
C GLY A 135 9.65 19.52 7.97
N GLU A 136 8.38 19.18 8.04
CA GLU A 136 7.85 17.99 8.69
C GLU A 136 8.03 16.71 7.86
N VAL A 137 9.27 16.34 7.58
CA VAL A 137 9.69 15.07 6.98
C VAL A 137 10.63 14.33 7.91
N MET A 138 10.71 13.01 7.77
CA MET A 138 11.52 12.17 8.66
C MET A 138 13.01 12.49 8.59
N ARG A 139 13.52 12.90 7.45
CA ARG A 139 14.95 13.23 7.20
C ARG A 139 15.03 14.47 6.30
N PRO A 140 14.90 15.68 6.88
CA PRO A 140 15.07 16.90 6.11
C PRO A 140 16.52 17.02 5.60
N GLY A 141 16.67 17.60 4.40
CA GLY A 141 17.98 17.79 3.77
C GLY A 141 17.92 17.68 2.25
N MET A 142 19.15 17.61 1.66
CA MET A 142 19.31 17.46 0.22
C MET A 142 19.00 16.01 -0.20
N THR A 143 18.28 15.87 -1.29
CA THR A 143 18.01 14.57 -1.92
C THR A 143 18.22 14.65 -3.44
N TYR A 144 18.64 13.53 -4.03
CA TYR A 144 18.77 13.43 -5.48
C TYR A 144 17.41 13.29 -6.15
N ALA A 145 17.28 13.92 -7.31
CA ALA A 145 16.09 13.86 -8.14
C ALA A 145 16.45 13.81 -9.64
N ARG A 146 15.51 13.37 -10.44
CA ARG A 146 15.57 13.35 -11.90
C ARG A 146 14.43 14.19 -12.48
N PRO A 147 14.49 14.65 -13.73
CA PRO A 147 13.43 15.43 -14.36
C PRO A 147 12.05 14.78 -14.40
N VAL A 148 12.00 13.46 -14.21
CA VAL A 148 10.77 12.66 -14.22
C VAL A 148 10.27 12.31 -12.82
N ASP A 149 10.98 12.74 -11.77
CA ASP A 149 10.56 12.53 -10.40
C ASP A 149 9.54 13.59 -9.97
N ARG A 150 8.58 13.17 -9.16
CA ARG A 150 7.54 14.04 -8.60
C ARG A 150 7.85 14.41 -7.16
N VAL A 151 7.11 15.38 -6.61
CA VAL A 151 7.21 15.79 -5.21
C VAL A 151 7.11 14.61 -4.25
N SER A 152 6.17 13.68 -4.48
CA SER A 152 6.03 12.46 -3.68
C SER A 152 7.30 11.62 -3.65
N THR A 153 8.04 11.55 -4.77
CA THR A 153 9.30 10.78 -4.85
C THR A 153 10.38 11.40 -3.97
N ALA A 154 10.53 12.73 -4.00
CA ALA A 154 11.51 13.43 -3.16
C ALA A 154 11.17 13.28 -1.66
N ILE A 155 9.90 13.44 -1.30
CA ILE A 155 9.42 13.26 0.09
C ILE A 155 9.66 11.82 0.55
N ASN A 156 9.36 10.81 -0.27
CA ASN A 156 9.61 9.40 0.07
C ASN A 156 11.11 9.12 0.29
N ARG A 157 11.99 9.71 -0.51
CA ARG A 157 13.45 9.64 -0.29
C ARG A 157 13.89 10.33 1.00
N ALA A 158 13.18 11.38 1.42
CA ALA A 158 13.35 12.01 2.72
C ALA A 158 12.72 11.22 3.90
N GLY A 159 12.23 10.01 3.64
CA GLY A 159 11.64 9.12 4.65
C GLY A 159 10.15 9.31 4.88
N GLY A 160 9.49 10.14 4.08
CA GLY A 160 8.06 10.45 4.19
C GLY A 160 7.77 11.65 5.10
N VAL A 161 6.51 12.05 5.12
CA VAL A 161 5.98 13.12 5.99
C VAL A 161 5.86 12.59 7.42
N THR A 162 6.17 13.40 8.43
CA THR A 162 5.97 13.05 9.85
C THR A 162 4.48 12.97 10.20
N THR A 163 4.17 12.48 11.40
CA THR A 163 2.77 12.42 11.89
C THR A 163 2.14 13.79 12.08
N LEU A 164 2.94 14.84 12.22
CA LEU A 164 2.49 16.22 12.41
C LEU A 164 2.51 17.05 11.12
N GLY A 165 3.09 16.50 10.05
CA GLY A 165 3.25 17.19 8.78
C GLY A 165 1.97 17.19 7.95
N SER A 166 1.70 18.33 7.31
CA SER A 166 0.62 18.49 6.33
C SER A 166 0.95 17.70 5.06
N ARG A 167 0.00 16.89 4.60
CA ARG A 167 0.09 16.19 3.33
C ARG A 167 -0.69 16.88 2.22
N SER A 168 -1.58 17.81 2.58
CA SER A 168 -2.44 18.55 1.66
C SER A 168 -1.82 19.86 1.17
N THR A 169 -0.86 20.43 1.93
CA THR A 169 -0.27 21.74 1.64
C THR A 169 1.25 21.72 1.65
N ILE A 170 1.83 21.03 0.66
CA ILE A 170 3.28 20.93 0.49
C ILE A 170 3.70 22.00 -0.52
N LYS A 171 4.52 22.95 -0.06
CA LYS A 171 4.97 24.08 -0.87
C LYS A 171 6.21 23.72 -1.70
N ILE A 172 6.21 24.18 -2.94
CA ILE A 172 7.36 24.10 -3.84
C ILE A 172 7.85 25.52 -4.07
N VAL A 173 9.07 25.77 -3.62
CA VAL A 173 9.72 27.08 -3.75
C VAL A 173 10.86 26.97 -4.75
N ARG A 174 10.89 27.88 -5.73
CA ARG A 174 11.95 27.99 -6.75
C ARG A 174 12.39 29.44 -6.82
N ASP A 175 13.70 29.68 -6.83
CA ASP A 175 14.31 31.01 -6.86
C ASP A 175 13.77 31.97 -5.76
N GLY A 176 13.37 31.39 -4.61
CA GLY A 176 12.83 32.12 -3.47
C GLY A 176 11.33 32.42 -3.52
N GLU A 177 10.63 32.03 -4.58
CA GLU A 177 9.18 32.21 -4.72
C GLU A 177 8.43 30.90 -4.63
N GLU A 178 7.26 30.89 -3.97
CA GLU A 178 6.36 29.75 -3.95
C GLU A 178 5.66 29.64 -5.32
N ILE A 179 6.04 28.62 -6.11
CA ILE A 179 5.55 28.44 -7.47
C ILE A 179 4.30 27.57 -7.56
N GLN A 180 4.16 26.60 -6.62
CA GLN A 180 3.07 25.63 -6.65
C GLN A 180 2.95 24.95 -5.28
N THR A 181 1.75 24.43 -5.00
CA THR A 181 1.47 23.57 -3.85
C THR A 181 1.16 22.16 -4.35
N ALA A 182 1.70 21.14 -3.68
CA ALA A 182 1.33 19.76 -3.91
C ALA A 182 0.41 19.26 -2.79
N ASP A 183 -0.54 18.39 -3.17
CA ASP A 183 -1.47 17.71 -2.26
C ASP A 183 -1.34 16.20 -2.43
N LEU A 184 -0.54 15.60 -1.55
CA LEU A 184 -0.31 14.15 -1.57
C LEU A 184 -1.49 13.37 -0.98
N GLU A 185 -2.32 14.00 -0.14
CA GLU A 185 -3.52 13.37 0.39
C GLU A 185 -4.54 13.15 -0.75
N LEU A 186 -4.79 14.18 -1.53
CA LEU A 186 -5.67 14.10 -2.71
C LEU A 186 -5.09 13.19 -3.79
N PHE A 187 -3.76 13.24 -4.00
CA PHE A 187 -3.10 12.35 -4.95
C PHE A 187 -3.29 10.88 -4.60
N GLU A 188 -3.09 10.50 -3.34
CA GLU A 188 -3.24 9.10 -2.89
C GLU A 188 -4.69 8.62 -2.95
N GLN A 189 -5.66 9.50 -2.72
CA GLN A 189 -7.08 9.18 -2.78
C GLN A 189 -7.61 9.01 -4.21
N THR A 190 -7.12 9.83 -5.14
CA THR A 190 -7.72 9.96 -6.48
C THR A 190 -6.81 9.50 -7.63
N GLY A 191 -5.49 9.39 -7.39
CA GLY A 191 -4.51 9.18 -8.44
C GLY A 191 -4.29 10.41 -9.34
N ASN A 192 -4.82 11.59 -8.96
CA ASN A 192 -4.67 12.81 -9.75
C ASN A 192 -3.23 13.31 -9.74
N THR A 193 -2.51 13.11 -10.83
CA THR A 193 -1.10 13.48 -10.95
C THR A 193 -0.87 15.00 -11.04
N GLN A 194 -1.89 15.80 -11.29
CA GLN A 194 -1.76 17.27 -11.37
C GLN A 194 -1.45 17.90 -10.01
N VAL A 195 -1.93 17.28 -8.93
CA VAL A 195 -1.65 17.74 -7.55
C VAL A 195 -0.34 17.20 -6.98
N ASN A 196 0.41 16.42 -7.77
CA ASN A 196 1.73 15.90 -7.46
C ASN A 196 2.70 16.21 -8.60
N PRO A 197 3.14 17.48 -8.74
CA PRO A 197 3.91 17.94 -9.89
C PRO A 197 5.31 17.34 -9.96
N PHE A 198 5.93 17.44 -11.14
CA PHE A 198 7.33 17.14 -11.35
C PHE A 198 8.21 18.20 -10.68
N ILE A 199 9.33 17.78 -10.15
CA ILE A 199 10.34 18.65 -9.52
C ILE A 199 11.43 19.05 -10.51
N GLN A 200 12.04 20.19 -10.26
CA GLN A 200 13.14 20.71 -11.06
C GLN A 200 14.37 21.00 -10.22
N ASP A 201 15.49 21.20 -10.88
CA ASP A 201 16.74 21.58 -10.24
C ASP A 201 16.59 22.87 -9.45
N GLY A 202 17.12 22.90 -8.23
CA GLY A 202 17.02 24.04 -7.33
C GLY A 202 15.70 24.16 -6.56
N ASP A 203 14.73 23.24 -6.74
CA ASP A 203 13.50 23.27 -5.97
C ASP A 203 13.74 22.99 -4.49
N ILE A 204 13.01 23.74 -3.66
CA ILE A 204 12.88 23.51 -2.22
C ILE A 204 11.45 23.04 -1.97
N ILE A 205 11.32 21.85 -1.40
CA ILE A 205 10.04 21.24 -1.04
C ILE A 205 9.85 21.41 0.46
N ILE A 206 8.80 22.14 0.86
CA ILE A 206 8.55 22.46 2.26
C ILE A 206 7.27 21.81 2.73
N VAL A 207 7.38 20.89 3.68
CA VAL A 207 6.25 20.26 4.37
C VAL A 207 5.97 21.05 5.65
N SER A 208 4.84 21.73 5.71
CA SER A 208 4.43 22.50 6.88
C SER A 208 3.83 21.60 7.97
N LEU A 209 3.70 22.09 9.19
CA LEU A 209 2.83 21.48 10.19
C LEU A 209 1.38 21.53 9.72
N MET A 210 0.56 20.55 10.13
CA MET A 210 -0.89 20.58 9.94
C MET A 210 -1.45 21.84 10.65
N ALA A 211 -2.26 22.60 9.93
CA ALA A 211 -2.90 23.80 10.50
C ALA A 211 -4.03 23.44 11.45
N GLN A 212 -4.80 22.40 11.12
CA GLN A 212 -5.90 21.85 11.90
C GLN A 212 -5.80 20.33 11.91
N SER A 213 -6.20 19.71 13.01
CA SER A 213 -6.09 18.26 13.14
C SER A 213 -7.17 17.67 14.02
N VAL A 214 -7.47 16.41 13.77
CA VAL A 214 -8.45 15.62 14.50
C VAL A 214 -7.88 14.26 14.84
N ILE A 215 -8.36 13.67 15.92
CA ILE A 215 -7.93 12.34 16.35
C ILE A 215 -9.05 11.35 16.04
N VAL A 216 -8.70 10.21 15.46
CA VAL A 216 -9.62 9.07 15.30
C VAL A 216 -9.12 7.92 16.15
N LYS A 217 -10.01 7.33 16.98
CA LYS A 217 -9.69 6.21 17.88
C LYS A 217 -10.64 5.05 17.69
N GLY A 218 -10.15 3.84 17.96
CA GLY A 218 -10.97 2.65 18.10
C GLY A 218 -11.00 1.76 16.85
N ALA A 219 -12.19 1.29 16.48
CA ALA A 219 -12.39 0.23 15.49
C ALA A 219 -12.35 0.75 14.03
N VAL A 220 -11.24 1.39 13.66
CA VAL A 220 -10.91 1.83 12.30
C VAL A 220 -9.60 1.18 11.84
N PHE A 221 -9.38 1.06 10.52
CA PHE A 221 -8.16 0.45 9.99
C PHE A 221 -6.90 1.32 10.16
N GLY A 222 -7.05 2.64 10.30
CA GLY A 222 -5.94 3.60 10.39
C GLY A 222 -5.28 3.90 9.04
N LYS A 223 -4.25 4.75 9.06
CA LYS A 223 -3.49 5.15 7.85
C LYS A 223 -2.82 3.98 7.12
N ARG A 224 -2.60 2.85 7.79
CA ARG A 224 -2.06 1.59 7.22
C ARG A 224 -3.17 0.57 6.91
N GLY A 225 -4.38 1.04 6.61
CA GLY A 225 -5.57 0.20 6.47
C GLY A 225 -5.43 -0.96 5.49
N TYR A 226 -4.59 -0.86 4.47
CA TYR A 226 -4.36 -1.96 3.54
C TYR A 226 -3.61 -3.13 4.19
N GLU A 227 -2.56 -2.86 4.96
CA GLU A 227 -1.80 -3.89 5.66
C GLU A 227 -2.65 -4.60 6.72
N LEU A 228 -3.53 -3.87 7.41
CA LEU A 228 -4.46 -4.45 8.38
C LEU A 228 -5.60 -5.24 7.73
N ARG A 229 -6.04 -4.88 6.53
CA ARG A 229 -7.05 -5.65 5.77
C ARG A 229 -6.53 -7.02 5.33
N VAL A 230 -5.24 -7.14 5.09
CA VAL A 230 -4.58 -8.38 4.64
C VAL A 230 -4.06 -9.19 5.84
N ALA A 231 -3.81 -8.54 6.99
CA ALA A 231 -3.43 -9.24 8.21
C ALA A 231 -4.56 -10.17 8.67
N GLN A 232 -4.17 -11.34 9.17
CA GLN A 232 -5.13 -12.29 9.74
C GLN A 232 -6.08 -11.57 10.70
N LEU A 233 -7.39 -11.73 10.51
CA LEU A 233 -8.47 -11.06 11.24
C LEU A 233 -8.29 -11.07 12.77
N THR A 234 -7.69 -12.12 13.33
CA THR A 234 -7.36 -12.26 14.75
C THR A 234 -6.32 -11.26 15.25
N ALA A 235 -5.27 -10.97 14.47
CA ALA A 235 -4.22 -10.03 14.87
C ALA A 235 -4.65 -8.56 14.71
N ALA A 236 -5.54 -8.28 13.75
CA ALA A 236 -6.09 -6.95 13.54
C ALA A 236 -7.08 -6.51 14.64
N ARG A 237 -7.68 -7.48 15.33
CA ARG A 237 -8.73 -7.27 16.33
C ARG A 237 -8.24 -6.66 17.63
N GLU A 238 -7.00 -6.94 18.02
CA GLU A 238 -6.40 -6.41 19.24
C GLU A 238 -5.79 -5.01 19.07
N ARG A 239 -5.75 -4.51 17.82
CA ARG A 239 -5.17 -3.21 17.50
C ARG A 239 -6.28 -2.19 17.26
N THR A 240 -6.67 -1.49 18.30
CA THR A 240 -7.37 -0.21 18.14
C THR A 240 -6.42 0.74 17.42
N SER A 241 -6.86 1.28 16.30
CA SER A 241 -6.11 2.27 15.57
C SER A 241 -6.37 3.65 16.18
N GLU A 242 -5.30 4.32 16.59
CA GLU A 242 -5.33 5.71 16.98
C GLU A 242 -4.49 6.49 15.98
N GLY A 243 -5.04 7.56 15.40
CA GLY A 243 -4.32 8.35 14.42
C GLY A 243 -4.69 9.81 14.50
N LEU A 244 -3.69 10.66 14.29
CA LEU A 244 -3.87 12.07 14.05
C LEU A 244 -4.04 12.31 12.55
N TYR A 245 -5.09 13.05 12.17
CA TYR A 245 -5.46 13.31 10.78
C TYR A 245 -5.55 14.81 10.56
N GLU A 246 -5.00 15.27 9.44
CA GLU A 246 -5.15 16.63 8.99
C GLU A 246 -6.61 16.91 8.66
N LEU A 247 -7.15 18.02 9.18
CA LEU A 247 -8.49 18.48 8.90
C LEU A 247 -8.45 19.53 7.78
N ILE A 248 -9.26 19.32 6.76
CA ILE A 248 -9.55 20.30 5.73
C ILE A 248 -10.91 20.92 6.03
N GLN A 249 -11.03 22.23 5.89
CA GLN A 249 -12.25 22.95 6.19
C GLN A 249 -13.46 22.38 5.43
N GLY A 250 -14.56 22.13 6.15
CA GLY A 250 -15.80 21.58 5.60
C GLY A 250 -15.86 20.07 5.54
N GLU A 251 -14.81 19.35 5.98
CA GLU A 251 -14.85 17.90 6.07
C GLU A 251 -15.85 17.41 7.11
N ARG A 252 -16.44 16.27 6.83
CA ARG A 252 -17.47 15.62 7.63
C ARG A 252 -16.99 14.28 8.16
N VAL A 253 -17.80 13.67 9.04
CA VAL A 253 -17.53 12.34 9.63
C VAL A 253 -17.20 11.30 8.56
N SER A 254 -17.95 11.26 7.46
CA SER A 254 -17.72 10.32 6.35
C SER A 254 -16.32 10.47 5.71
N ASP A 255 -15.86 11.72 5.56
CA ASP A 255 -14.55 12.01 4.98
C ASP A 255 -13.42 11.56 5.91
N LEU A 256 -13.59 11.84 7.22
CA LEU A 256 -12.62 11.45 8.23
C LEU A 256 -12.53 9.91 8.36
N ILE A 257 -13.66 9.20 8.34
CA ILE A 257 -13.66 7.73 8.33
C ILE A 257 -12.96 7.18 7.10
N ARG A 258 -13.15 7.78 5.92
CA ARG A 258 -12.46 7.40 4.68
C ARG A 258 -10.94 7.62 4.81
N LYS A 259 -10.50 8.75 5.35
CA LYS A 259 -9.08 9.03 5.67
C LYS A 259 -8.50 8.02 6.67
N ALA A 260 -9.32 7.58 7.63
CA ALA A 260 -8.94 6.55 8.60
C ALA A 260 -8.97 5.12 8.02
N GLY A 261 -9.13 4.95 6.71
CA GLY A 261 -9.10 3.66 6.04
C GLY A 261 -10.39 2.85 6.16
N GLY A 262 -11.46 3.44 6.69
CA GLY A 262 -12.75 2.80 6.95
C GLY A 262 -12.83 2.13 8.32
N THR A 263 -14.01 1.63 8.66
CA THR A 263 -14.28 0.92 9.91
C THR A 263 -13.92 -0.56 9.81
N THR A 264 -13.52 -1.16 10.92
CA THR A 264 -13.30 -2.60 11.01
C THR A 264 -14.64 -3.36 11.07
N PRO A 265 -14.68 -4.68 10.75
CA PRO A 265 -15.91 -5.48 10.83
C PRO A 265 -16.53 -5.58 12.21
N TRP A 266 -15.80 -5.26 13.24
CA TRP A 266 -16.25 -5.27 14.65
C TRP A 266 -16.47 -3.87 15.22
N ALA A 267 -16.59 -2.87 14.38
CA ALA A 267 -16.93 -1.52 14.80
C ALA A 267 -18.38 -1.47 15.28
N ASP A 268 -18.61 -0.83 16.42
CA ASP A 268 -19.95 -0.47 16.90
C ASP A 268 -20.37 0.86 16.27
N LEU A 269 -20.99 0.77 15.12
CA LEU A 269 -21.37 1.92 14.33
C LEU A 269 -22.50 2.75 14.99
N SER A 270 -23.32 2.12 15.83
CA SER A 270 -24.47 2.76 16.46
C SER A 270 -24.09 3.57 17.70
N HIS A 271 -22.96 3.24 18.32
CA HIS A 271 -22.48 3.94 19.53
C HIS A 271 -21.20 4.76 19.25
N THR A 272 -20.94 5.09 17.98
CA THR A 272 -19.87 6.02 17.60
C THR A 272 -20.20 7.42 18.14
N TYR A 273 -19.21 8.16 18.55
CA TYR A 273 -19.38 9.53 19.04
C TYR A 273 -18.16 10.38 18.77
N ILE A 274 -18.38 11.69 18.69
CA ILE A 274 -17.36 12.72 18.70
C ILE A 274 -17.27 13.30 20.09
N GLU A 275 -16.06 13.43 20.61
CA GLU A 275 -15.75 14.20 21.79
C GLU A 275 -15.23 15.57 21.36
N ARG A 276 -16.01 16.61 21.65
CA ARG A 276 -15.77 18.01 21.32
C ARG A 276 -15.87 18.82 22.60
N ASP A 277 -14.79 19.48 23.03
CA ASP A 277 -14.76 20.27 24.28
C ASP A 277 -15.28 19.48 25.49
N SER A 278 -14.95 18.20 25.60
CA SER A 278 -15.44 17.28 26.64
C SER A 278 -16.94 16.92 26.54
N ILE A 279 -17.64 17.35 25.50
CA ILE A 279 -19.03 16.97 25.23
C ILE A 279 -19.04 15.80 24.25
N LYS A 280 -19.83 14.79 24.57
CA LYS A 280 -20.03 13.64 23.67
C LYS A 280 -21.24 13.87 22.76
N ILE A 281 -21.00 13.85 21.46
CA ILE A 281 -22.00 13.97 20.41
C ILE A 281 -22.14 12.58 19.78
N GLY A 282 -23.26 11.90 20.04
CA GLY A 282 -23.54 10.57 19.45
C GLY A 282 -23.73 10.66 17.94
N ILE A 283 -23.22 9.68 17.22
CA ILE A 283 -23.28 9.56 15.77
C ILE A 283 -23.77 8.15 15.40
N ASP A 284 -24.83 8.06 14.63
CA ASP A 284 -25.16 6.78 13.95
C ASP A 284 -24.30 6.65 12.67
N LEU A 285 -23.11 6.08 12.85
CA LEU A 285 -22.18 5.90 11.75
C LEU A 285 -22.73 4.93 10.69
N SER A 286 -23.65 4.04 11.03
CA SER A 286 -24.28 3.16 10.06
C SER A 286 -25.12 3.96 9.05
N ALA A 287 -25.86 4.96 9.51
CA ALA A 287 -26.60 5.88 8.66
C ALA A 287 -25.68 6.73 7.78
N VAL A 288 -24.57 7.24 8.35
CA VAL A 288 -23.58 8.05 7.62
C VAL A 288 -22.91 7.25 6.50
N LEU A 289 -22.58 5.99 6.73
CA LEU A 289 -21.91 5.15 5.72
C LEU A 289 -22.85 4.72 4.57
N VAL A 290 -24.16 4.68 4.81
CA VAL A 290 -25.16 4.39 3.79
C VAL A 290 -25.54 5.64 3.01
N ASP A 291 -25.69 6.77 3.68
CA ASP A 291 -26.10 8.05 3.09
C ASP A 291 -25.27 9.21 3.64
N ALA A 292 -24.39 9.75 2.81
CA ALA A 292 -23.56 10.89 3.17
C ALA A 292 -24.36 12.18 3.45
N THR A 293 -25.65 12.22 3.12
CA THR A 293 -26.55 13.36 3.42
C THR A 293 -27.23 13.24 4.79
N SER A 294 -26.98 12.15 5.53
CA SER A 294 -27.48 11.92 6.88
C SER A 294 -27.21 13.10 7.80
N GLN A 295 -28.14 13.39 8.71
CA GLN A 295 -27.97 14.43 9.74
C GLN A 295 -26.81 14.12 10.71
N ASP A 296 -26.49 12.83 10.88
CA ASP A 296 -25.36 12.38 11.69
C ASP A 296 -23.99 12.60 11.01
N ASN A 297 -23.99 12.91 9.71
CA ASN A 297 -22.77 13.28 9.00
C ASN A 297 -22.42 14.76 9.25
N ILE A 298 -22.12 15.07 10.51
CA ILE A 298 -21.81 16.44 10.94
C ILE A 298 -20.42 16.89 10.47
N GLU A 299 -20.23 18.20 10.42
CA GLU A 299 -18.95 18.81 10.14
C GLU A 299 -17.99 18.63 11.32
N ILE A 300 -16.75 18.26 11.02
CA ILE A 300 -15.67 18.09 11.98
C ILE A 300 -14.95 19.42 12.15
N ILE A 301 -14.53 19.71 13.36
CA ILE A 301 -13.74 20.90 13.68
C ILE A 301 -12.41 20.53 14.33
N ASP A 302 -11.48 21.49 14.35
CA ASP A 302 -10.16 21.31 14.94
C ASP A 302 -10.24 20.87 16.42
N GLY A 303 -9.44 19.86 16.76
CA GLY A 303 -9.40 19.28 18.10
C GLY A 303 -10.47 18.22 18.40
N ASP A 304 -11.40 17.94 17.49
CA ASP A 304 -12.36 16.86 17.67
C ASP A 304 -11.66 15.49 17.84
N VAL A 305 -12.25 14.64 18.66
CA VAL A 305 -11.83 13.22 18.77
C VAL A 305 -13.00 12.34 18.38
N LEU A 306 -12.89 11.68 17.23
CA LEU A 306 -13.86 10.68 16.78
C LEU A 306 -13.51 9.32 17.39
N ILE A 307 -14.44 8.77 18.17
CA ILE A 307 -14.30 7.46 18.80
C ILE A 307 -15.28 6.48 18.15
N VAL A 308 -14.75 5.43 17.52
CA VAL A 308 -15.51 4.31 16.98
C VAL A 308 -15.29 3.12 17.92
N PRO A 309 -16.24 2.82 18.84
CA PRO A 309 -16.07 1.68 19.75
C PRO A 309 -15.99 0.36 18.99
N SER A 310 -15.37 -0.63 19.61
CA SER A 310 -15.46 -2.01 19.11
C SER A 310 -16.58 -2.74 19.85
N VAL A 311 -17.31 -3.55 19.11
CA VAL A 311 -18.27 -4.48 19.70
C VAL A 311 -17.50 -5.54 20.48
N ASN A 312 -17.52 -5.48 21.81
CA ASN A 312 -16.97 -6.50 22.70
C ASN A 312 -17.95 -7.68 22.86
N ALA A 313 -18.45 -8.14 21.73
CA ALA A 313 -19.38 -9.24 21.73
C ALA A 313 -18.66 -10.56 22.01
N ILE A 314 -19.08 -11.24 23.05
CA ILE A 314 -18.59 -12.55 23.45
C ILE A 314 -19.70 -13.57 23.25
N VAL A 315 -19.37 -14.69 22.63
CA VAL A 315 -20.20 -15.90 22.56
C VAL A 315 -19.59 -16.94 23.49
N TYR A 316 -20.39 -17.50 24.37
CA TYR A 316 -19.92 -18.57 25.24
C TYR A 316 -20.22 -19.93 24.62
N VAL A 317 -19.19 -20.77 24.48
CA VAL A 317 -19.35 -22.18 24.07
C VAL A 317 -19.08 -23.04 25.28
N GLN A 318 -20.04 -23.84 25.69
CA GLN A 318 -20.04 -24.56 26.95
C GLN A 318 -20.50 -26.01 26.80
N GLY A 319 -20.16 -26.85 27.76
CA GLY A 319 -20.57 -28.25 27.79
C GLY A 319 -19.48 -29.17 27.25
N GLN A 320 -19.88 -30.22 26.54
CA GLN A 320 -18.99 -31.27 26.04
C GLN A 320 -18.29 -30.87 24.75
N ILE A 321 -17.37 -29.95 24.88
CA ILE A 321 -16.57 -29.34 23.79
C ILE A 321 -15.09 -29.45 24.19
N THR A 322 -14.23 -29.57 23.19
CA THR A 322 -12.77 -29.70 23.42
C THR A 322 -12.16 -28.51 24.15
N ALA A 323 -12.56 -27.29 23.81
CA ALA A 323 -12.10 -26.05 24.43
C ALA A 323 -13.32 -25.18 24.81
N PRO A 324 -14.04 -25.46 25.92
CA PRO A 324 -15.12 -24.62 26.37
C PRO A 324 -14.58 -23.27 26.84
N GLY A 325 -15.29 -22.17 26.51
CA GLY A 325 -14.83 -20.83 26.85
C GLY A 325 -15.61 -19.70 26.22
N ALA A 326 -15.05 -18.52 26.36
CA ALA A 326 -15.52 -17.30 25.72
C ALA A 326 -14.83 -17.13 24.36
N TYR A 327 -15.63 -17.00 23.33
CA TYR A 327 -15.21 -16.78 21.94
C TYR A 327 -15.69 -15.43 21.51
N THR A 328 -14.87 -14.74 20.77
CA THR A 328 -15.28 -13.45 20.26
C THR A 328 -16.35 -13.60 19.17
N PHE A 329 -17.39 -12.78 19.24
CA PHE A 329 -18.44 -12.76 18.23
C PHE A 329 -17.85 -12.42 16.83
N GLN A 330 -18.28 -13.17 15.83
CA GLN A 330 -18.01 -12.92 14.43
C GLN A 330 -19.34 -12.91 13.69
N PRO A 331 -19.63 -11.82 12.93
CA PRO A 331 -20.87 -11.73 12.15
C PRO A 331 -21.01 -12.90 11.18
N ASN A 332 -22.25 -13.33 10.97
CA ASN A 332 -22.63 -14.40 10.04
C ASN A 332 -22.18 -15.83 10.39
N LEU A 333 -21.47 -16.03 11.50
CA LEU A 333 -21.18 -17.39 11.97
C LEU A 333 -22.41 -18.02 12.61
N LYS A 334 -22.57 -19.32 12.38
CA LYS A 334 -23.63 -20.14 12.93
C LYS A 334 -23.19 -20.91 14.17
N ALA A 335 -24.12 -21.52 14.85
CA ALA A 335 -23.84 -22.27 16.08
C ALA A 335 -22.83 -23.40 15.85
N MET A 336 -22.88 -24.10 14.72
CA MET A 336 -21.94 -25.16 14.40
C MET A 336 -20.53 -24.64 14.13
N ASP A 337 -20.39 -23.44 13.58
CA ASP A 337 -19.08 -22.81 13.35
C ASP A 337 -18.39 -22.53 14.68
N TYR A 338 -19.12 -22.03 15.69
CA TYR A 338 -18.59 -21.82 17.05
C TYR A 338 -18.19 -23.11 17.76
N ILE A 339 -18.95 -24.20 17.56
CA ILE A 339 -18.57 -25.52 18.02
C ILE A 339 -17.24 -25.95 17.36
N GLY A 340 -17.10 -25.70 16.06
CA GLY A 340 -15.85 -25.96 15.33
C GLY A 340 -14.69 -25.13 15.84
N LEU A 341 -14.87 -23.81 16.05
CA LEU A 341 -13.86 -22.91 16.64
C LEU A 341 -13.42 -23.35 18.04
N ALA A 342 -14.34 -23.97 18.81
CA ALA A 342 -14.06 -24.53 20.12
C ALA A 342 -13.39 -25.93 20.07
N GLY A 343 -12.86 -26.34 18.92
CA GLY A 343 -12.15 -27.61 18.74
C GLY A 343 -13.05 -28.82 18.55
N GLY A 344 -14.34 -28.58 18.31
CA GLY A 344 -15.34 -29.63 18.09
C GLY A 344 -15.86 -30.31 19.36
N PRO A 345 -16.84 -31.22 19.19
CA PRO A 345 -17.50 -31.92 20.30
C PRO A 345 -16.60 -33.06 20.86
N LEU A 346 -16.64 -33.25 22.15
CA LEU A 346 -16.03 -34.41 22.80
C LEU A 346 -16.78 -35.71 22.45
N ALA A 347 -16.14 -36.86 22.70
CA ALA A 347 -16.70 -38.17 22.44
C ALA A 347 -18.06 -38.41 23.12
N GLU A 348 -18.31 -37.76 24.26
CA GLU A 348 -19.52 -37.88 25.07
C GLU A 348 -20.54 -36.77 24.77
N ALA A 349 -20.32 -35.96 23.73
CA ALA A 349 -21.21 -34.87 23.39
C ALA A 349 -22.50 -35.33 22.71
N HIS A 350 -23.63 -34.77 23.14
CA HIS A 350 -24.91 -34.98 22.52
C HIS A 350 -25.25 -33.81 21.59
N LEU A 351 -24.66 -33.80 20.39
CA LEU A 351 -24.88 -32.73 19.39
C LEU A 351 -26.34 -32.54 19.01
N GLY A 352 -27.13 -33.65 18.87
CA GLY A 352 -28.53 -33.58 18.59
C GLY A 352 -29.39 -32.87 19.66
N GLY A 353 -28.91 -32.81 20.88
CA GLY A 353 -29.50 -32.12 22.02
C GLY A 353 -28.88 -30.75 22.31
N ALA A 354 -27.92 -30.31 21.52
CA ALA A 354 -27.29 -29.00 21.70
C ALA A 354 -28.25 -27.86 21.38
N TYR A 355 -28.03 -26.71 22.01
CA TYR A 355 -28.91 -25.55 21.85
C TYR A 355 -28.12 -24.23 22.08
N VAL A 356 -28.68 -23.17 21.51
CA VAL A 356 -28.23 -21.80 21.77
C VAL A 356 -29.20 -21.17 22.77
N VAL A 357 -28.66 -20.52 23.79
CA VAL A 357 -29.42 -19.70 24.74
C VAL A 357 -29.31 -18.25 24.32
N ARG A 358 -30.44 -17.67 23.94
CA ARG A 358 -30.62 -16.28 23.55
C ARG A 358 -31.73 -15.66 24.37
N ASN A 359 -31.47 -14.59 25.10
CA ASN A 359 -32.48 -13.90 25.94
C ASN A 359 -33.29 -14.86 26.83
N LYS A 360 -32.63 -15.88 27.43
CA LYS A 360 -33.21 -16.98 28.24
C LYS A 360 -34.02 -18.01 27.46
N GLU A 361 -34.18 -17.87 26.16
CA GLU A 361 -34.84 -18.88 25.30
C GLU A 361 -33.82 -19.87 24.76
N LYS A 362 -34.26 -21.12 24.56
CA LYS A 362 -33.44 -22.18 23.97
C LYS A 362 -33.79 -22.39 22.51
N ILE A 363 -32.83 -22.21 21.63
CA ILE A 363 -32.95 -22.46 20.20
C ILE A 363 -32.17 -23.73 19.86
N SER A 364 -32.84 -24.72 19.28
CA SER A 364 -32.21 -26.00 18.93
C SER A 364 -31.10 -25.81 17.90
N ILE A 365 -29.97 -26.51 18.11
CA ILE A 365 -28.85 -26.54 17.19
C ILE A 365 -29.22 -27.13 15.81
N GLN A 366 -30.25 -27.99 15.74
CA GLN A 366 -30.68 -28.59 14.47
C GLN A 366 -31.15 -27.56 13.44
N LYS A 367 -31.51 -26.35 13.89
CA LYS A 367 -31.80 -25.22 13.02
C LYS A 367 -30.58 -24.45 12.57
N ASP A 368 -29.40 -24.81 13.12
CA ASP A 368 -28.13 -24.15 12.93
C ASP A 368 -28.25 -22.61 12.90
N PRO A 369 -28.73 -21.99 13.98
CA PRO A 369 -29.06 -20.57 14.02
C PRO A 369 -27.79 -19.74 13.85
N THR A 370 -27.92 -18.63 13.11
CA THR A 370 -26.90 -17.60 13.11
C THR A 370 -26.74 -17.02 14.51
N ILE A 371 -25.53 -16.98 15.00
CA ILE A 371 -25.21 -16.48 16.34
C ILE A 371 -25.26 -14.97 16.36
N ILE A 372 -25.79 -14.43 17.44
CA ILE A 372 -25.73 -13.00 17.75
C ILE A 372 -24.93 -12.79 19.03
N GLU A 373 -24.60 -11.54 19.28
CA GLU A 373 -23.88 -11.10 20.45
C GLU A 373 -24.55 -11.57 21.76
N GLY A 374 -23.74 -12.08 22.69
CA GLY A 374 -24.23 -12.57 23.99
C GLY A 374 -24.85 -13.96 23.99
N ASP A 375 -24.98 -14.61 22.85
CA ASP A 375 -25.46 -15.99 22.77
C ASP A 375 -24.56 -16.96 23.53
N ARG A 376 -25.17 -18.03 24.06
CA ARG A 376 -24.46 -19.14 24.68
C ARG A 376 -24.77 -20.42 23.94
N VAL A 377 -23.77 -21.02 23.32
CA VAL A 377 -23.88 -22.33 22.67
C VAL A 377 -23.58 -23.39 23.72
N TYR A 378 -24.52 -24.27 23.99
CA TYR A 378 -24.37 -25.33 24.98
C TYR A 378 -24.53 -26.70 24.33
N VAL A 379 -23.52 -27.56 24.56
CA VAL A 379 -23.50 -28.93 24.08
C VAL A 379 -23.61 -29.88 25.31
N PRO A 380 -24.77 -30.53 25.50
CA PRO A 380 -24.97 -31.42 26.63
C PRO A 380 -24.18 -32.73 26.47
N ARG A 381 -24.00 -33.41 27.59
CA ARG A 381 -23.46 -34.77 27.63
C ARG A 381 -24.51 -35.78 27.20
N LEU A 382 -24.11 -36.81 26.47
CA LEU A 382 -24.87 -38.02 26.28
C LEU A 382 -25.00 -38.75 27.62
N ILE A 383 -26.21 -38.86 28.11
CA ILE A 383 -26.52 -39.72 29.24
C ILE A 383 -26.53 -41.14 28.68
N PHE A 384 -25.75 -42.05 29.20
CA PHE A 384 -25.74 -43.46 28.77
C PHE A 384 -25.16 -43.68 27.34
N LYS A 385 -23.96 -43.24 27.09
CA LYS A 385 -23.25 -43.51 25.81
C LYS A 385 -22.70 -44.93 25.75
N PHE A 386 -22.19 -45.45 26.86
CA PHE A 386 -21.57 -46.76 26.92
C PHE A 386 -22.51 -47.78 27.58
N TRP A 387 -22.49 -49.01 27.11
CA TRP A 387 -23.29 -50.06 27.68
C TRP A 387 -22.94 -50.26 29.20
N GLN A 388 -21.76 -49.91 29.62
CA GLN A 388 -21.29 -49.91 31.02
C GLN A 388 -22.16 -49.02 31.91
N ASP A 389 -22.59 -47.86 31.43
CA ASP A 389 -23.46 -46.91 32.15
C ASP A 389 -24.83 -47.59 32.50
N TYR A 390 -25.33 -48.45 31.59
CA TYR A 390 -26.55 -49.20 31.82
C TYR A 390 -26.31 -50.37 32.81
N VAL A 391 -25.13 -50.99 32.74
CA VAL A 391 -24.75 -52.06 33.68
C VAL A 391 -24.60 -51.53 35.11
N GLU A 392 -23.94 -50.38 35.28
CA GLU A 392 -23.81 -49.75 36.60
C GLU A 392 -25.18 -49.40 37.22
N ILE A 393 -26.07 -48.79 36.46
CA ILE A 393 -27.43 -48.50 36.94
C ILE A 393 -28.20 -49.77 37.20
N GLY A 394 -28.09 -50.76 36.33
CA GLY A 394 -28.69 -52.07 36.54
C GLY A 394 -28.22 -52.75 37.82
N ALA A 395 -26.90 -52.66 38.10
CA ALA A 395 -26.32 -53.21 39.32
C ALA A 395 -26.80 -52.48 40.60
N VAL A 396 -26.93 -51.13 40.53
CA VAL A 396 -27.48 -50.35 41.66
C VAL A 396 -28.95 -50.69 41.90
N VAL A 397 -29.76 -50.75 40.85
CA VAL A 397 -31.18 -51.12 40.97
C VAL A 397 -31.33 -52.56 41.50
N ALA A 398 -30.54 -53.49 41.00
CA ALA A 398 -30.54 -54.86 41.48
C ALA A 398 -30.13 -54.92 42.95
N SER A 399 -29.11 -54.21 43.41
CA SER A 399 -28.70 -54.16 44.81
C SER A 399 -29.78 -53.56 45.73
N LEU A 400 -30.48 -52.54 45.30
CA LEU A 400 -31.59 -51.96 46.03
C LEU A 400 -32.80 -52.90 46.13
N LEU A 401 -33.09 -53.62 45.05
CA LEU A 401 -34.12 -54.66 45.06
C LEU A 401 -33.79 -55.83 46.00
N ILE A 402 -32.55 -56.27 45.93
CA ILE A 402 -32.07 -57.34 46.85
C ILE A 402 -32.17 -56.85 48.29
N SER A 403 -31.72 -55.65 48.59
CA SER A 403 -31.80 -55.06 49.94
C SER A 403 -33.24 -54.93 50.42
N TYR A 404 -34.13 -54.47 49.53
CA TYR A 404 -35.57 -54.42 49.86
C TYR A 404 -36.19 -55.77 50.11
N LEU A 405 -35.89 -56.76 49.29
CA LEU A 405 -36.38 -58.14 49.50
C LEU A 405 -35.81 -58.79 50.77
N THR A 406 -34.57 -58.56 51.13
CA THR A 406 -33.97 -59.05 52.36
C THR A 406 -34.60 -58.40 53.60
N LEU A 407 -34.87 -57.08 53.52
CA LEU A 407 -35.56 -56.39 54.63
C LEU A 407 -37.00 -56.90 54.81
N ARG A 408 -37.70 -57.16 53.69
CA ARG A 408 -39.07 -57.66 53.68
C ARG A 408 -39.10 -59.12 54.19
N SER A 409 -38.12 -59.98 53.97
CA SER A 409 -38.01 -61.34 54.44
C SER A 409 -37.60 -61.44 55.88
N ALA A 410 -36.94 -60.40 56.43
CA ALA A 410 -36.50 -60.33 57.84
C ALA A 410 -37.63 -59.80 58.78
N ASN A 411 -38.76 -59.32 58.28
CA ASN A 411 -39.90 -58.88 59.06
C ASN A 411 -41.18 -59.57 58.48
N PRO A 412 -41.49 -60.79 58.97
CA PRO A 412 -42.69 -61.53 58.58
C PRO A 412 -43.99 -60.92 59.11
#